data_ebfbfd0babc1dd0c9c3de5818b8a1fa0
#
_entry.id   ebfbfd0babc1dd0c9c3de5818b8a1fa0
#
_cell.length_a   1.000
_cell.length_b   1.000
_cell.length_c   1.000
_cell.angle_alpha   90.00
_cell.angle_beta   90.00
_cell.angle_gamma   90.00
#
_symmetry.space_group_name_H-M   'P 1'
#
loop_
_entity.id
_entity.type
_entity.pdbx_description
1 polymer ?
#
loop_
_entity_poly.entity_id
_entity_poly.type
_entity_poly.pdbx_seq_one_letter_code
_entity_poly.pdbx_strand_id
1 'polypeptide(L)'
;CPHIGAFMARTLGPLNPAVPAFINIGQRFDNGEAEELKAFTTAGFLGSEYGPFNIPLPDQAANSVRPPGGMTPARFENRDKFYRKLLAESPVMKHGSDYQRESLLRSMDNAHRLLSSPAAKAFDLSLEPKENLAKYTGGITDLSKVSKAGQTRDGSYEKSTIGRFGLGCLLARRLAEVGARYIEVTTEYIPFLNWDTHEHGHEKLVNMKQAIDAPIAQLVLDLEERGLLNRTLIVLASEFSRDAMLEGKPSKPIKDQVEVPDKIQDGKHYGMHRHFTD
;
A
#
# COMPACT_ATOMS: atom_id res chain seq x y z
N CYS A 1 -10.25 -0.50 -15.14
CA CYS A 1 -9.73 0.87 -15.25
C CYS A 1 -8.35 0.93 -14.60
N PRO A 2 -7.41 1.75 -15.11
CA PRO A 2 -6.14 1.96 -14.42
C PRO A 2 -6.34 2.63 -13.06
N HIS A 3 -5.49 2.31 -12.11
CA HIS A 3 -5.42 2.98 -10.82
C HIS A 3 -4.93 4.43 -10.98
N ILE A 4 -5.37 5.34 -10.11
CA ILE A 4 -4.93 6.75 -10.14
C ILE A 4 -3.41 6.89 -10.08
N GLY A 5 -2.73 6.06 -9.30
CA GLY A 5 -1.26 6.01 -9.23
C GLY A 5 -0.60 5.70 -10.57
N ALA A 6 -1.24 4.87 -11.41
CA ALA A 6 -0.74 4.57 -12.75
C ALA A 6 -0.87 5.79 -13.69
N PHE A 7 -1.96 6.56 -13.57
CA PHE A 7 -2.09 7.84 -14.28
C PHE A 7 -1.03 8.83 -13.84
N MET A 8 -0.77 8.95 -12.54
CA MET A 8 0.26 9.84 -12.01
C MET A 8 1.65 9.40 -12.46
N ALA A 9 1.94 8.09 -12.44
CA ALA A 9 3.21 7.56 -12.93
C ALA A 9 3.43 7.86 -14.41
N ARG A 10 2.39 7.71 -15.25
CA ARG A 10 2.47 7.99 -16.69
C ARG A 10 2.62 9.48 -16.98
N THR A 11 1.86 10.33 -16.27
CA THR A 11 1.78 11.77 -16.58
C THR A 11 2.99 12.52 -16.06
N LEU A 12 3.44 12.21 -14.84
CA LEU A 12 4.51 12.94 -14.16
C LEU A 12 5.86 12.23 -14.21
N GLY A 13 5.86 10.92 -14.43
CA GLY A 13 7.06 10.11 -14.36
C GLY A 13 7.69 10.06 -12.96
N PRO A 14 8.78 9.32 -12.77
CA PRO A 14 9.52 9.30 -11.52
C PRO A 14 10.31 10.61 -11.34
N LEU A 15 10.47 11.07 -10.10
CA LEU A 15 11.41 12.15 -9.76
C LEU A 15 12.86 11.65 -9.83
N ASN A 16 13.06 10.43 -9.40
CA ASN A 16 14.33 9.71 -9.49
C ASN A 16 14.12 8.49 -10.41
N PRO A 17 14.80 8.42 -11.57
CA PRO A 17 14.62 7.31 -12.52
C PRO A 17 14.93 5.93 -11.97
N ALA A 18 15.65 5.83 -10.84
CA ALA A 18 15.97 4.58 -10.18
C ALA A 18 14.88 4.14 -9.18
N VAL A 19 13.85 4.95 -8.93
CA VAL A 19 12.78 4.66 -7.99
C VAL A 19 11.46 4.52 -8.76
N PRO A 20 10.65 3.48 -8.49
CA PRO A 20 9.35 3.35 -9.13
C PRO A 20 8.50 4.60 -8.93
N ALA A 21 7.83 5.05 -10.00
CA ALA A 21 6.98 6.24 -9.95
C ALA A 21 5.71 6.01 -9.12
N PHE A 22 5.21 4.76 -9.11
CA PHE A 22 4.07 4.36 -8.30
C PHE A 22 4.45 3.19 -7.37
N ILE A 23 4.29 3.39 -6.07
CA ILE A 23 4.58 2.39 -5.04
C ILE A 23 3.34 2.22 -4.18
N ASN A 24 2.92 0.96 -4.00
CA ASN A 24 1.81 0.58 -3.12
C ASN A 24 2.35 -0.21 -1.92
N ILE A 25 2.01 0.22 -0.71
CA ILE A 25 2.52 -0.33 0.54
C ILE A 25 1.38 -0.86 1.39
N GLY A 26 1.50 -2.09 1.87
CA GLY A 26 0.57 -2.69 2.81
C GLY A 26 -0.64 -3.36 2.17
N GLN A 27 -0.79 -3.27 0.86
CA GLN A 27 -1.91 -3.91 0.18
C GLN A 27 -1.68 -5.43 0.10
N ARG A 28 -2.45 -6.15 0.87
CA ARG A 28 -2.52 -7.61 0.86
C ARG A 28 -3.93 -8.04 0.56
N PHE A 29 -4.04 -9.03 -0.26
CA PHE A 29 -5.31 -9.58 -0.69
C PHE A 29 -5.34 -11.07 -0.35
N ASP A 30 -6.13 -11.44 0.62
CA ASP A 30 -6.22 -12.82 1.13
C ASP A 30 -7.68 -13.26 1.31
N ASN A 31 -8.50 -13.04 0.30
CA ASN A 31 -9.92 -13.38 0.40
C ASN A 31 -10.45 -14.31 -0.69
N GLY A 32 -9.57 -14.87 -1.50
CA GLY A 32 -9.96 -15.80 -2.56
C GLY A 32 -10.63 -15.18 -3.79
N GLU A 33 -10.86 -13.87 -3.82
CA GLU A 33 -11.46 -13.15 -4.95
C GLU A 33 -10.38 -12.64 -5.90
N ALA A 34 -9.67 -13.57 -6.53
CA ALA A 34 -8.45 -13.28 -7.28
C ALA A 34 -8.64 -12.38 -8.51
N GLU A 35 -9.84 -12.30 -9.08
CA GLU A 35 -10.08 -11.55 -10.31
C GLU A 35 -10.21 -10.03 -10.07
N GLU A 36 -10.94 -9.62 -9.05
CA GLU A 36 -11.09 -8.19 -8.71
C GLU A 36 -9.76 -7.57 -8.27
N LEU A 37 -8.92 -8.36 -7.62
CA LEU A 37 -7.64 -7.92 -7.09
C LEU A 37 -6.61 -7.59 -8.17
N LYS A 38 -6.68 -8.23 -9.32
CA LYS A 38 -5.81 -7.94 -10.46
C LYS A 38 -5.99 -6.50 -10.94
N ALA A 39 -7.18 -5.93 -10.83
CA ALA A 39 -7.46 -4.57 -11.24
C ALA A 39 -6.66 -3.54 -10.44
N PHE A 40 -6.42 -3.79 -9.14
CA PHE A 40 -5.68 -2.89 -8.25
C PHE A 40 -4.16 -3.05 -8.37
N THR A 41 -3.69 -4.15 -8.92
CA THR A 41 -2.25 -4.44 -9.06
C THR A 41 -1.69 -4.15 -10.43
N THR A 42 -2.49 -3.59 -11.33
CA THR A 42 -2.10 -3.33 -12.72
C THR A 42 -2.33 -1.88 -13.13
N ALA A 43 -1.63 -1.47 -14.17
CA ALA A 43 -1.88 -0.19 -14.84
C ALA A 43 -3.00 -0.28 -15.89
N GLY A 44 -3.71 -1.39 -15.98
CA GLY A 44 -4.74 -1.61 -17.01
C GLY A 44 -4.20 -1.37 -18.41
N PHE A 45 -4.87 -0.54 -19.20
CA PHE A 45 -4.47 -0.21 -20.57
C PHE A 45 -3.30 0.78 -20.68
N LEU A 46 -2.78 1.31 -19.55
CA LEU A 46 -1.69 2.30 -19.59
C LEU A 46 -0.31 1.67 -19.80
N GLY A 47 -0.14 0.40 -19.46
CA GLY A 47 1.13 -0.32 -19.58
C GLY A 47 1.72 -0.76 -18.25
N SER A 48 2.33 -1.94 -18.23
CA SER A 48 2.87 -2.54 -17.00
C SER A 48 3.97 -1.69 -16.34
N GLU A 49 4.70 -0.91 -17.11
CA GLU A 49 5.74 0.01 -16.60
C GLU A 49 5.20 1.13 -15.71
N TYR A 50 3.88 1.41 -15.78
CA TYR A 50 3.18 2.38 -14.93
C TYR A 50 2.43 1.71 -13.77
N GLY A 51 2.49 0.39 -13.67
CA GLY A 51 1.87 -0.36 -12.59
C GLY A 51 2.53 -0.10 -11.24
N PRO A 52 1.84 -0.47 -10.15
CA PRO A 52 2.38 -0.31 -8.82
C PRO A 52 3.57 -1.25 -8.57
N PHE A 53 4.59 -0.73 -7.92
CA PHE A 53 5.57 -1.56 -7.23
C PHE A 53 4.99 -1.94 -5.88
N ASN A 54 4.55 -3.18 -5.73
CA ASN A 54 3.84 -3.65 -4.55
C ASN A 54 4.79 -4.08 -3.43
N ILE A 55 4.56 -3.57 -2.23
CA ILE A 55 5.26 -3.92 -0.99
C ILE A 55 4.20 -4.38 0.02
N PRO A 56 3.77 -5.64 -0.01
CA PRO A 56 2.71 -6.13 0.87
C PRO A 56 3.08 -6.06 2.35
N LEU A 57 4.36 -6.22 2.67
CA LEU A 57 4.89 -6.22 4.03
C LEU A 57 6.00 -5.18 4.15
N PRO A 58 5.73 -4.01 4.73
CA PRO A 58 6.72 -2.93 4.82
C PRO A 58 7.98 -3.31 5.62
N ASP A 59 7.88 -4.19 6.61
CA ASP A 59 9.02 -4.74 7.34
C ASP A 59 9.94 -5.62 6.47
N GLN A 60 9.44 -6.11 5.34
CA GLN A 60 10.18 -6.93 4.39
C GLN A 60 10.49 -6.21 3.07
N ALA A 61 10.23 -4.92 2.99
CA ALA A 61 10.41 -4.14 1.76
C ALA A 61 11.81 -4.28 1.14
N ALA A 62 12.84 -4.38 1.96
CA ALA A 62 14.21 -4.62 1.50
C ALA A 62 14.37 -5.90 0.67
N ASN A 63 13.57 -6.93 0.93
CA ASN A 63 13.65 -8.20 0.19
C ASN A 63 13.20 -8.04 -1.28
N SER A 64 12.34 -7.07 -1.55
CA SER A 64 11.83 -6.78 -2.91
C SER A 64 12.89 -6.10 -3.80
N VAL A 65 13.94 -5.54 -3.19
CA VAL A 65 14.98 -4.76 -3.88
C VAL A 65 16.39 -5.32 -3.62
N ARG A 66 16.49 -6.54 -3.14
CA ARG A 66 17.77 -7.23 -2.95
C ARG A 66 17.92 -8.35 -3.97
N PRO A 67 19.06 -8.45 -4.64
CA PRO A 67 19.38 -9.65 -5.40
C PRO A 67 19.35 -10.89 -4.49
N PRO A 68 19.02 -12.06 -5.03
CA PRO A 68 19.05 -13.31 -4.26
C PRO A 68 20.41 -13.54 -3.61
N GLY A 69 20.42 -14.25 -2.46
CA GLY A 69 21.66 -14.58 -1.74
C GLY A 69 22.71 -15.23 -2.64
N GLY A 70 23.96 -14.83 -2.49
CA GLY A 70 25.07 -15.30 -3.33
C GLY A 70 25.13 -14.72 -4.75
N MET A 71 24.28 -13.74 -5.07
CA MET A 71 24.34 -13.00 -6.33
C MET A 71 25.39 -11.89 -6.23
N THR A 72 26.49 -12.04 -6.93
CA THR A 72 27.45 -10.96 -7.09
C THR A 72 27.00 -9.97 -8.19
N PRO A 73 27.45 -8.70 -8.17
CA PRO A 73 27.13 -7.75 -9.24
C PRO A 73 27.44 -8.29 -10.64
N ALA A 74 28.61 -8.93 -10.80
CA ALA A 74 28.99 -9.53 -12.09
C ALA A 74 28.03 -10.64 -12.56
N ARG A 75 27.56 -11.50 -11.60
CA ARG A 75 26.57 -12.53 -11.91
C ARG A 75 25.20 -11.91 -12.26
N PHE A 76 24.83 -10.85 -11.60
CA PHE A 76 23.59 -10.12 -11.89
C PHE A 76 23.61 -9.56 -13.30
N GLU A 77 24.67 -8.83 -13.68
CA GLU A 77 24.87 -8.29 -15.01
C GLU A 77 24.90 -9.37 -16.10
N ASN A 78 25.58 -10.48 -15.86
CA ASN A 78 25.64 -11.57 -16.81
C ASN A 78 24.27 -12.24 -17.00
N ARG A 79 23.47 -12.37 -15.92
CA ARG A 79 22.11 -12.89 -16.01
C ARG A 79 21.18 -11.95 -16.77
N ASP A 80 21.26 -10.65 -16.52
CA ASP A 80 20.47 -9.65 -17.26
C ASP A 80 20.80 -9.73 -18.77
N LYS A 81 22.08 -9.72 -19.14
CA LYS A 81 22.50 -9.88 -20.52
C LYS A 81 22.01 -11.18 -21.17
N PHE A 82 22.08 -12.28 -20.44
CA PHE A 82 21.60 -13.56 -20.93
C PHE A 82 20.07 -13.57 -21.09
N TYR A 83 19.35 -13.04 -20.11
CA TYR A 83 17.89 -12.95 -20.16
C TYR A 83 17.44 -12.08 -21.33
N ARG A 84 18.10 -10.94 -21.60
CA ARG A 84 17.79 -10.09 -22.76
C ARG A 84 18.00 -10.82 -24.09
N LYS A 85 19.01 -11.68 -24.19
CA LYS A 85 19.19 -12.55 -25.37
C LYS A 85 18.06 -13.54 -25.55
N LEU A 86 17.66 -14.21 -24.48
CA LEU A 86 16.51 -15.13 -24.51
C LEU A 86 15.21 -14.39 -24.87
N LEU A 87 15.02 -13.21 -24.29
CA LEU A 87 13.85 -12.39 -24.54
C LEU A 87 13.76 -11.98 -26.02
N ALA A 88 14.87 -11.60 -26.65
CA ALA A 88 14.91 -11.23 -28.07
C ALA A 88 14.37 -12.33 -28.99
N GLU A 89 14.52 -13.60 -28.57
CA GLU A 89 13.99 -14.76 -29.29
C GLU A 89 12.56 -15.17 -28.86
N SER A 90 11.98 -14.47 -27.90
CA SER A 90 10.65 -14.82 -27.36
C SER A 90 9.51 -14.47 -28.35
N PRO A 91 8.37 -15.17 -28.24
CA PRO A 91 7.20 -14.85 -29.05
C PRO A 91 6.71 -13.41 -28.90
N VAL A 92 6.84 -12.83 -27.73
CA VAL A 92 6.45 -11.41 -27.48
C VAL A 92 7.29 -10.46 -28.30
N MET A 93 8.61 -10.70 -28.37
CA MET A 93 9.51 -9.84 -29.17
C MET A 93 9.32 -10.04 -30.66
N LYS A 94 8.99 -11.27 -31.10
CA LYS A 94 8.80 -11.61 -32.52
C LYS A 94 7.43 -11.21 -33.06
N HIS A 95 6.36 -11.41 -32.26
CA HIS A 95 4.97 -11.30 -32.70
C HIS A 95 4.12 -10.33 -31.90
N GLY A 96 4.63 -9.80 -30.80
CA GLY A 96 3.93 -8.81 -29.99
C GLY A 96 3.81 -7.46 -30.69
N SER A 97 2.87 -6.62 -30.25
CA SER A 97 2.81 -5.23 -30.68
C SER A 97 4.01 -4.43 -30.20
N ASP A 98 4.30 -3.29 -30.83
CA ASP A 98 5.34 -2.37 -30.38
C ASP A 98 5.16 -1.99 -28.91
N TYR A 99 3.92 -1.74 -28.53
CA TYR A 99 3.53 -1.45 -27.15
C TYR A 99 3.93 -2.56 -26.17
N GLN A 100 3.65 -3.84 -26.48
CA GLN A 100 4.01 -4.96 -25.63
C GLN A 100 5.53 -5.12 -25.48
N ARG A 101 6.26 -4.96 -26.59
CA ARG A 101 7.73 -5.03 -26.61
C ARG A 101 8.35 -3.92 -25.76
N GLU A 102 7.94 -2.68 -25.98
CA GLU A 102 8.48 -1.53 -25.27
C GLU A 102 8.14 -1.57 -23.78
N SER A 103 6.89 -1.91 -23.40
CA SER A 103 6.46 -2.01 -22.01
C SER A 103 7.29 -3.02 -21.24
N LEU A 104 7.54 -4.20 -21.83
CA LEU A 104 8.36 -5.23 -21.21
C LEU A 104 9.81 -4.77 -21.01
N LEU A 105 10.42 -4.18 -22.02
CA LEU A 105 11.80 -3.69 -21.94
C LEU A 105 11.94 -2.58 -20.90
N ARG A 106 11.00 -1.62 -20.86
CA ARG A 106 10.98 -0.55 -19.84
C ARG A 106 10.83 -1.10 -18.43
N SER A 107 9.97 -2.09 -18.21
CA SER A 107 9.81 -2.73 -16.91
C SER A 107 11.10 -3.39 -16.43
N MET A 108 11.82 -4.07 -17.33
CA MET A 108 13.13 -4.66 -17.02
C MET A 108 14.18 -3.60 -16.70
N ASP A 109 14.24 -2.53 -17.48
CA ASP A 109 15.19 -1.44 -17.26
C ASP A 109 14.93 -0.72 -15.93
N ASN A 110 13.66 -0.55 -15.56
CA ASN A 110 13.27 0.02 -14.28
C ASN A 110 13.73 -0.88 -13.12
N ALA A 111 13.49 -2.19 -13.21
CA ALA A 111 13.92 -3.14 -12.20
C ALA A 111 15.46 -3.18 -12.06
N HIS A 112 16.19 -3.21 -13.19
CA HIS A 112 17.65 -3.19 -13.18
C HIS A 112 18.20 -1.91 -12.53
N ARG A 113 17.66 -0.75 -12.89
CA ARG A 113 18.04 0.55 -12.30
C ARG A 113 17.83 0.58 -10.78
N LEU A 114 16.67 0.13 -10.33
CA LEU A 114 16.35 0.08 -8.88
C LEU A 114 17.35 -0.81 -8.13
N LEU A 115 17.57 -2.04 -8.61
CA LEU A 115 18.46 -3.01 -7.97
C LEU A 115 19.93 -2.56 -7.94
N SER A 116 20.34 -1.75 -8.90
CA SER A 116 21.72 -1.22 -9.02
C SER A 116 21.90 0.13 -8.33
N SER A 117 20.83 0.76 -7.84
CA SER A 117 20.86 2.11 -7.29
C SER A 117 21.07 2.14 -5.77
N PRO A 118 21.82 3.12 -5.25
CA PRO A 118 21.83 3.42 -3.81
C PRO A 118 20.45 3.74 -3.23
N ALA A 119 19.48 4.19 -4.04
CA ALA A 119 18.12 4.45 -3.63
C ALA A 119 17.39 3.21 -3.09
N ALA A 120 17.84 2.00 -3.46
CA ALA A 120 17.34 0.75 -2.89
C ALA A 120 17.46 0.69 -1.36
N LYS A 121 18.41 1.41 -0.76
CA LYS A 121 18.55 1.50 0.71
C LYS A 121 17.35 2.16 1.39
N ALA A 122 16.55 2.95 0.68
CA ALA A 122 15.34 3.54 1.24
C ALA A 122 14.30 2.49 1.63
N PHE A 123 14.31 1.34 0.98
CA PHE A 123 13.42 0.22 1.28
C PHE A 123 13.83 -0.56 2.54
N ASP A 124 15.02 -0.33 3.09
CA ASP A 124 15.53 -1.06 4.24
C ASP A 124 15.24 -0.30 5.55
N LEU A 125 14.16 -0.67 6.21
CA LEU A 125 13.77 -0.08 7.50
C LEU A 125 14.72 -0.44 8.64
N SER A 126 15.57 -1.45 8.49
CA SER A 126 16.60 -1.77 9.51
C SER A 126 17.69 -0.71 9.64
N LEU A 127 17.79 0.16 8.64
CA LEU A 127 18.70 1.31 8.64
C LEU A 127 18.15 2.53 9.38
N GLU A 128 16.86 2.48 9.77
CA GLU A 128 16.22 3.59 10.49
C GLU A 128 16.58 3.55 11.98
N PRO A 129 16.85 4.70 12.62
CA PRO A 129 17.02 4.77 14.06
C PRO A 129 15.84 4.18 14.82
N LYS A 130 16.09 3.47 15.91
CA LYS A 130 15.04 2.81 16.71
C LYS A 130 14.01 3.79 17.27
N GLU A 131 14.46 4.99 17.58
CA GLU A 131 13.61 6.08 18.07
C GLU A 131 12.57 6.49 17.00
N ASN A 132 12.98 6.55 15.74
CA ASN A 132 12.07 6.84 14.65
C ASN A 132 11.09 5.69 14.39
N LEU A 133 11.56 4.44 14.45
CA LEU A 133 10.67 3.28 14.41
C LEU A 133 9.58 3.37 15.48
N ALA A 134 9.97 3.69 16.72
CA ALA A 134 9.06 3.80 17.86
C ALA A 134 7.95 4.84 17.66
N LYS A 135 8.27 5.98 17.03
CA LYS A 135 7.30 7.06 16.75
C LYS A 135 6.17 6.60 15.83
N TYR A 136 6.48 5.74 14.85
CA TYR A 136 5.51 5.25 13.87
C TYR A 136 4.77 3.99 14.32
N THR A 137 5.28 3.27 15.29
CA THR A 137 4.82 1.90 15.64
C THR A 137 4.22 1.81 17.04
N GLY A 138 3.92 2.95 17.68
CA GLY A 138 3.40 2.94 19.05
C GLY A 138 4.41 2.43 20.09
N GLY A 139 5.70 2.73 19.89
CA GLY A 139 6.78 2.39 20.83
C GLY A 139 7.53 1.09 20.50
N ILE A 140 7.22 0.41 19.40
CA ILE A 140 7.96 -0.81 19.01
C ILE A 140 9.29 -0.38 18.36
N THR A 141 10.39 -0.83 18.93
CA THR A 141 11.76 -0.54 18.45
C THR A 141 12.42 -1.70 17.70
N ASP A 142 11.76 -2.83 17.63
CA ASP A 142 12.25 -4.07 17.02
C ASP A 142 11.29 -4.53 15.91
N LEU A 143 11.75 -4.46 14.67
CA LEU A 143 10.96 -4.85 13.50
C LEU A 143 10.42 -6.29 13.57
N SER A 144 11.16 -7.19 14.24
CA SER A 144 10.73 -8.58 14.39
C SER A 144 9.48 -8.75 15.26
N LYS A 145 9.19 -7.75 16.10
CA LYS A 145 8.02 -7.71 17.00
C LYS A 145 6.80 -7.07 16.36
N VAL A 146 6.96 -6.40 15.23
CA VAL A 146 5.82 -5.97 14.43
C VAL A 146 5.20 -7.22 13.85
N SER A 147 4.01 -7.55 14.30
CA SER A 147 3.36 -8.83 13.96
C SER A 147 3.26 -9.04 12.44
N LYS A 148 3.63 -10.24 12.03
CA LYS A 148 3.36 -10.76 10.70
C LYS A 148 1.92 -11.28 10.57
N ALA A 149 1.19 -11.32 11.67
CA ALA A 149 -0.16 -11.81 11.71
C ALA A 149 -1.07 -10.86 10.94
N GLY A 150 -1.69 -11.37 9.92
CA GLY A 150 -2.91 -10.82 9.39
C GLY A 150 -3.98 -10.83 10.49
N GLN A 151 -5.07 -10.20 10.22
CA GLN A 151 -6.20 -10.00 11.10
C GLN A 151 -6.67 -11.28 11.78
N THR A 152 -7.08 -11.13 13.00
CA THR A 152 -7.87 -12.15 13.69
C THR A 152 -9.29 -12.13 13.13
N ARG A 153 -9.84 -13.32 12.86
CA ARG A 153 -11.22 -13.51 12.40
C ARG A 153 -12.29 -12.98 13.38
N ASP A 154 -11.91 -12.63 14.60
CA ASP A 154 -12.82 -12.12 15.62
C ASP A 154 -13.06 -10.60 15.52
N GLY A 155 -12.48 -9.95 14.50
CA GLY A 155 -12.66 -8.51 14.27
C GLY A 155 -11.89 -7.62 15.25
N SER A 156 -11.04 -8.19 16.10
CA SER A 156 -10.13 -7.40 16.91
C SER A 156 -8.99 -6.87 16.05
N TYR A 157 -8.85 -5.55 16.07
CA TYR A 157 -7.69 -4.91 15.48
C TYR A 157 -6.54 -5.07 16.47
N GLU A 158 -5.71 -6.07 16.25
CA GLU A 158 -4.55 -6.28 17.10
C GLU A 158 -3.61 -5.07 17.08
N LYS A 159 -3.02 -4.75 18.23
CA LYS A 159 -1.96 -3.72 18.33
C LYS A 159 -0.83 -3.91 17.32
N SER A 160 -0.64 -5.11 16.84
CA SER A 160 0.31 -5.50 15.81
C SER A 160 0.02 -4.93 14.42
N THR A 161 -1.25 -4.73 14.08
CA THR A 161 -1.66 -4.13 12.80
C THR A 161 -1.40 -2.63 12.80
N ILE A 162 -1.47 -1.98 13.96
CA ILE A 162 -1.09 -0.58 14.16
C ILE A 162 0.35 -0.36 13.72
N GLY A 163 1.27 -1.19 14.20
CA GLY A 163 2.67 -1.08 13.87
C GLY A 163 2.95 -1.25 12.37
N ARG A 164 2.19 -2.11 11.68
CA ARG A 164 2.40 -2.34 10.25
C ARG A 164 2.01 -1.13 9.40
N PHE A 165 0.87 -0.50 9.67
CA PHE A 165 0.50 0.73 8.98
C PHE A 165 1.53 1.84 9.25
N GLY A 166 1.99 1.96 10.50
CA GLY A 166 3.04 2.90 10.86
C GLY A 166 4.36 2.64 10.12
N LEU A 167 4.77 1.37 9.97
CA LEU A 167 5.93 1.05 9.13
C LEU A 167 5.71 1.42 7.66
N GLY A 168 4.48 1.30 7.17
CA GLY A 168 4.11 1.77 5.83
C GLY A 168 4.30 3.28 5.67
N CYS A 169 3.84 4.07 6.65
CA CYS A 169 4.04 5.52 6.69
C CYS A 169 5.53 5.90 6.78
N LEU A 170 6.30 5.21 7.62
CA LEU A 170 7.74 5.42 7.71
C LEU A 170 8.46 5.10 6.40
N LEU A 171 8.09 3.99 5.75
CA LEU A 171 8.64 3.62 4.46
C LEU A 171 8.26 4.66 3.39
N ALA A 172 7.03 5.15 3.40
CA ALA A 172 6.58 6.21 2.48
C ALA A 172 7.41 7.49 2.63
N ARG A 173 7.73 7.90 3.86
CA ARG A 173 8.61 9.04 4.12
C ARG A 173 9.99 8.82 3.49
N ARG A 174 10.62 7.66 3.72
CA ARG A 174 11.94 7.32 3.15
C ARG A 174 11.94 7.29 1.63
N LEU A 175 10.87 6.76 1.03
CA LEU A 175 10.71 6.72 -0.42
C LEU A 175 10.47 8.10 -1.03
N ALA A 176 9.76 8.99 -0.33
CA ALA A 176 9.60 10.39 -0.72
C ALA A 176 10.96 11.12 -0.74
N GLU A 177 11.84 10.86 0.24
CA GLU A 177 13.19 11.43 0.30
C GLU A 177 14.04 11.06 -0.92
N VAL A 178 13.89 9.85 -1.46
CA VAL A 178 14.65 9.39 -2.64
C VAL A 178 13.94 9.62 -3.97
N GLY A 179 12.77 10.28 -3.95
CA GLY A 179 12.09 10.77 -5.14
C GLY A 179 11.03 9.84 -5.73
N ALA A 180 10.37 9.02 -4.92
CA ALA A 180 9.12 8.38 -5.33
C ALA A 180 8.05 9.45 -5.61
N ARG A 181 7.21 9.21 -6.64
CA ARG A 181 6.23 10.20 -7.10
C ARG A 181 4.86 10.02 -6.48
N TYR A 182 4.34 8.83 -6.52
CA TYR A 182 3.04 8.46 -5.96
C TYR A 182 3.23 7.27 -5.03
N ILE A 183 2.89 7.45 -3.78
CA ILE A 183 3.02 6.43 -2.76
C ILE A 183 1.66 6.26 -2.11
N GLU A 184 1.15 5.06 -2.15
CA GLU A 184 -0.08 4.67 -1.48
C GLU A 184 0.26 3.79 -0.29
N VAL A 185 -0.26 4.15 0.87
CA VAL A 185 -0.16 3.34 2.09
C VAL A 185 -1.56 2.91 2.46
N THR A 186 -1.79 1.61 2.46
CA THR A 186 -3.11 1.06 2.73
C THR A 186 -3.15 0.28 4.03
N THR A 187 -4.29 0.33 4.70
CA THR A 187 -4.70 -0.71 5.62
C THR A 187 -5.27 -1.87 4.79
N GLU A 188 -5.03 -3.10 5.21
CA GLU A 188 -5.50 -4.26 4.46
C GLU A 188 -7.03 -4.24 4.30
N TYR A 189 -7.50 -4.50 3.08
CA TYR A 189 -8.89 -4.79 2.83
C TYR A 189 -9.18 -6.27 3.10
N ILE A 190 -10.13 -6.54 3.96
CA ILE A 190 -10.71 -7.87 4.14
C ILE A 190 -12.22 -7.69 4.28
N PRO A 191 -13.00 -8.36 3.45
CA PRO A 191 -14.45 -8.31 3.51
C PRO A 191 -14.98 -8.58 4.92
N PHE A 192 -15.95 -7.79 5.35
CA PHE A 192 -16.61 -7.86 6.66
C PHE A 192 -15.70 -7.62 7.88
N LEU A 193 -14.49 -7.15 7.67
CA LEU A 193 -13.53 -6.84 8.73
C LEU A 193 -12.98 -5.43 8.61
N ASN A 194 -12.46 -4.90 9.70
CA ASN A 194 -11.82 -3.58 9.80
C ASN A 194 -12.74 -2.44 9.31
N TRP A 195 -12.35 -1.77 8.23
CA TRP A 195 -13.08 -0.65 7.66
C TRP A 195 -14.37 -1.07 6.97
N ASP A 196 -14.47 -2.32 6.53
CA ASP A 196 -15.67 -2.90 5.95
C ASP A 196 -16.70 -3.29 7.04
N THR A 197 -17.21 -2.29 7.74
CA THR A 197 -18.12 -2.51 8.87
C THR A 197 -19.56 -2.67 8.41
N HIS A 198 -20.17 -3.78 8.79
CA HIS A 198 -21.58 -4.08 8.56
C HIS A 198 -22.39 -4.01 9.85
N GLU A 199 -21.72 -4.06 11.00
CA GLU A 199 -22.31 -3.98 12.33
C GLU A 199 -21.35 -3.25 13.29
N HIS A 200 -21.90 -2.51 14.25
CA HIS A 200 -21.13 -1.83 15.30
C HIS A 200 -20.00 -0.93 14.75
N GLY A 201 -20.24 -0.27 13.62
CA GLY A 201 -19.21 0.46 12.89
C GLY A 201 -18.53 1.54 13.70
N HIS A 202 -19.27 2.34 14.45
CA HIS A 202 -18.69 3.43 15.25
C HIS A 202 -17.79 2.90 16.38
N GLU A 203 -18.16 1.78 17.03
CA GLU A 203 -17.33 1.16 18.06
C GLU A 203 -16.04 0.57 17.47
N LYS A 204 -16.16 -0.15 16.36
CA LYS A 204 -15.01 -0.74 15.65
C LYS A 204 -14.04 0.32 15.12
N LEU A 205 -14.58 1.45 14.60
CA LEU A 205 -13.79 2.55 14.05
C LEU A 205 -12.88 3.22 15.09
N VAL A 206 -13.21 3.19 16.37
CA VAL A 206 -12.36 3.80 17.42
C VAL A 206 -10.96 3.21 17.39
N ASN A 207 -10.85 1.89 17.42
CA ASN A 207 -9.55 1.22 17.40
C ASN A 207 -8.79 1.45 16.09
N MET A 208 -9.50 1.46 14.96
CA MET A 208 -8.88 1.68 13.65
C MET A 208 -8.37 3.11 13.50
N LYS A 209 -9.12 4.10 13.98
CA LYS A 209 -8.66 5.50 14.01
C LYS A 209 -7.41 5.65 14.87
N GLN A 210 -7.36 5.04 16.05
CA GLN A 210 -6.17 5.05 16.91
C GLN A 210 -4.95 4.43 16.22
N ALA A 211 -5.18 3.43 15.35
CA ALA A 211 -4.10 2.76 14.63
C ALA A 211 -3.43 3.63 13.57
N ILE A 212 -4.19 4.54 12.95
CA ILE A 212 -3.69 5.37 11.84
C ILE A 212 -3.32 6.79 12.27
N ASP A 213 -3.87 7.31 13.35
CA ASP A 213 -3.75 8.71 13.75
C ASP A 213 -2.29 9.10 14.02
N ALA A 214 -1.63 8.46 14.97
CA ALA A 214 -0.26 8.77 15.33
C ALA A 214 0.75 8.59 14.17
N PRO A 215 0.70 7.51 13.38
CA PRO A 215 1.58 7.37 12.21
C PRO A 215 1.39 8.44 11.14
N ILE A 216 0.16 8.86 10.88
CA ILE A 216 -0.12 9.94 9.91
C ILE A 216 0.41 11.27 10.45
N ALA A 217 0.16 11.60 11.71
CA ALA A 217 0.68 12.79 12.33
C ALA A 217 2.21 12.82 12.29
N GLN A 218 2.87 11.71 12.62
CA GLN A 218 4.33 11.63 12.56
C GLN A 218 4.86 11.78 11.13
N LEU A 219 4.16 11.23 10.13
CA LEU A 219 4.53 11.41 8.72
C LEU A 219 4.53 12.89 8.33
N VAL A 220 3.49 13.63 8.71
CA VAL A 220 3.40 15.07 8.44
C VAL A 220 4.55 15.83 9.08
N LEU A 221 4.81 15.58 10.37
CA LEU A 221 5.91 16.20 11.10
C LEU A 221 7.29 15.89 10.47
N ASP A 222 7.52 14.65 10.11
CA ASP A 222 8.76 14.23 9.46
C ASP A 222 8.95 14.87 8.08
N LEU A 223 7.88 15.02 7.30
CA LEU A 223 7.95 15.71 6.00
C LEU A 223 8.19 17.21 6.17
N GLU A 224 7.62 17.82 7.18
CA GLU A 224 7.87 19.25 7.51
C GLU A 224 9.31 19.45 7.92
N GLU A 225 9.83 18.67 8.88
CA GLU A 225 11.20 18.74 9.37
C GLU A 225 12.23 18.59 8.22
N ARG A 226 11.92 17.77 7.23
CA ARG A 226 12.78 17.53 6.06
C ARG A 226 12.57 18.50 4.91
N GLY A 227 11.71 19.49 5.06
CA GLY A 227 11.39 20.46 4.02
C GLY A 227 10.71 19.85 2.79
N LEU A 228 10.02 18.72 2.99
CA LEU A 228 9.30 18.02 1.93
C LEU A 228 7.81 18.33 1.89
N LEU A 229 7.22 18.79 3.01
CA LEU A 229 5.79 18.98 3.13
C LEU A 229 5.23 20.00 2.13
N ASN A 230 5.95 21.06 1.83
CA ASN A 230 5.53 22.10 0.89
C ASN A 230 5.43 21.65 -0.58
N ARG A 231 5.92 20.46 -0.90
CA ARG A 231 5.86 19.83 -2.23
C ARG A 231 5.26 18.43 -2.22
N THR A 232 4.61 18.07 -1.11
CA THR A 232 3.97 16.76 -0.94
C THR A 232 2.48 16.98 -0.63
N LEU A 233 1.63 16.45 -1.49
CA LEU A 233 0.20 16.37 -1.23
C LEU A 233 -0.08 15.06 -0.49
N ILE A 234 -0.64 15.18 0.72
CA ILE A 234 -1.11 14.03 1.51
C ILE A 234 -2.62 13.96 1.35
N VAL A 235 -3.11 12.81 0.91
CA VAL A 235 -4.54 12.54 0.77
C VAL A 235 -4.91 11.41 1.72
N LEU A 236 -5.79 11.70 2.66
CA LEU A 236 -6.44 10.70 3.50
C LEU A 236 -7.81 10.42 2.90
N ALA A 237 -8.01 9.22 2.45
CA ALA A 237 -9.25 8.81 1.80
C ALA A 237 -9.75 7.50 2.34
N SER A 238 -11.05 7.36 2.39
CA SER A 238 -11.76 6.09 2.57
C SER A 238 -12.79 5.94 1.46
N GLU A 239 -13.45 4.80 1.40
CA GLU A 239 -14.42 4.54 0.33
C GLU A 239 -15.79 5.16 0.62
N PHE A 240 -16.57 4.55 1.48
CA PHE A 240 -17.96 4.91 1.72
C PHE A 240 -18.15 5.74 2.98
N SER A 241 -19.24 6.50 3.01
CA SER A 241 -19.68 7.19 4.22
C SER A 241 -20.08 6.18 5.32
N ARG A 242 -20.06 6.66 6.55
CA ARG A 242 -20.61 5.97 7.71
C ARG A 242 -21.85 6.73 8.13
N ASP A 243 -22.99 6.06 8.12
CA ASP A 243 -24.21 6.72 8.56
C ASP A 243 -24.43 6.66 10.07
N ALA A 244 -25.26 7.56 10.56
CA ALA A 244 -25.73 7.58 11.94
C ALA A 244 -27.06 6.83 12.09
N MET A 245 -27.38 5.97 11.14
CA MET A 245 -28.65 5.29 11.08
C MET A 245 -28.58 3.96 11.85
N LEU A 246 -29.72 3.53 12.39
CA LEU A 246 -29.81 2.29 13.15
C LEU A 246 -29.67 1.08 12.23
N GLU A 247 -28.74 0.20 12.52
CA GLU A 247 -28.48 -1.01 11.72
C GLU A 247 -29.48 -2.15 12.00
N GLY A 248 -30.57 -1.88 12.72
CA GLY A 248 -31.56 -2.85 13.10
C GLY A 248 -31.20 -3.69 14.33
N LYS A 249 -31.83 -4.83 14.47
CA LYS A 249 -31.56 -5.72 15.60
C LYS A 249 -30.18 -6.35 15.46
N PRO A 250 -29.39 -6.45 16.55
CA PRO A 250 -28.00 -6.93 16.53
C PRO A 250 -27.78 -8.29 15.86
N SER A 251 -28.81 -9.09 15.69
CA SER A 251 -28.75 -10.45 15.13
C SER A 251 -29.33 -10.59 13.73
N LYS A 252 -29.84 -9.49 13.14
CA LYS A 252 -30.42 -9.54 11.78
C LYS A 252 -30.03 -8.28 11.04
N PRO A 253 -29.07 -8.38 10.12
CA PRO A 253 -28.77 -7.26 9.23
C PRO A 253 -30.05 -6.86 8.48
N ILE A 254 -30.43 -5.59 8.60
CA ILE A 254 -31.54 -5.05 7.82
C ILE A 254 -30.99 -4.79 6.42
N LYS A 255 -31.48 -5.57 5.48
CA LYS A 255 -31.36 -5.21 4.08
C LYS A 255 -32.27 -4.02 3.82
N ASP A 256 -31.70 -2.89 3.46
CA ASP A 256 -32.37 -1.74 2.83
C ASP A 256 -33.33 -0.92 3.71
N GLN A 257 -33.39 -1.09 5.02
CA GLN A 257 -34.24 -0.25 5.87
C GLN A 257 -33.45 0.36 7.02
N VAL A 258 -33.60 1.65 7.10
CA VAL A 258 -32.92 2.43 8.10
C VAL A 258 -33.93 3.34 8.76
N GLU A 259 -34.19 3.10 10.02
CA GLU A 259 -34.88 4.05 10.87
C GLU A 259 -33.86 5.08 11.36
N VAL A 260 -34.11 6.34 11.07
CA VAL A 260 -33.36 7.46 11.67
C VAL A 260 -33.99 7.73 13.05
N PRO A 261 -33.34 7.36 14.14
CA PRO A 261 -33.88 7.67 15.45
C PRO A 261 -33.67 9.15 15.76
N ASP A 262 -34.59 9.77 16.49
CA ASP A 262 -34.45 11.14 16.98
C ASP A 262 -33.21 11.32 17.87
N LYS A 263 -32.74 10.26 18.50
CA LYS A 263 -31.52 10.22 19.31
C LYS A 263 -30.80 8.89 19.14
N ILE A 264 -29.48 8.97 19.01
CA ILE A 264 -28.61 7.78 19.07
C ILE A 264 -28.75 7.18 20.48
N GLN A 265 -29.33 6.01 20.57
CA GLN A 265 -29.57 5.32 21.85
C GLN A 265 -28.45 4.32 22.19
N ASP A 266 -27.87 3.67 21.18
CA ASP A 266 -26.77 2.72 21.36
C ASP A 266 -25.81 2.84 20.17
N GLY A 267 -24.58 3.30 20.43
CA GLY A 267 -23.53 3.44 19.40
C GLY A 267 -23.12 2.14 18.73
N LYS A 268 -23.50 0.99 19.31
CA LYS A 268 -23.21 -0.33 18.76
C LYS A 268 -23.97 -0.65 17.48
N HIS A 269 -25.11 0.01 17.28
CA HIS A 269 -25.99 -0.25 16.14
C HIS A 269 -25.76 0.69 14.96
N TYR A 270 -24.74 1.55 15.02
CA TYR A 270 -24.50 2.59 14.03
C TYR A 270 -23.17 2.40 13.32
N GLY A 271 -23.00 3.14 12.22
CA GLY A 271 -21.73 3.20 11.51
C GLY A 271 -21.53 2.11 10.46
N MET A 272 -22.62 1.55 9.94
CA MET A 272 -22.57 0.72 8.74
C MET A 272 -22.07 1.55 7.56
N HIS A 273 -21.19 1.00 6.75
CA HIS A 273 -20.82 1.64 5.50
C HIS A 273 -21.95 1.55 4.48
N ARG A 274 -22.09 2.58 3.64
CA ARG A 274 -23.10 2.64 2.59
C ARG A 274 -22.44 2.75 1.22
N HIS A 275 -22.97 2.01 0.26
CA HIS A 275 -22.53 2.08 -1.13
C HIS A 275 -23.12 3.28 -1.88
N PHE A 276 -23.85 4.14 -1.20
CA PHE A 276 -24.44 5.36 -1.76
C PHE A 276 -23.80 6.58 -1.12
N THR A 277 -23.52 7.57 -1.93
CA THR A 277 -23.28 8.93 -1.48
C THR A 277 -24.60 9.66 -1.61
N ASP A 278 -25.23 10.01 -0.52
CA ASP A 278 -26.33 10.97 -0.54
C ASP A 278 -25.77 12.39 -0.70
#